data_33ecd0fe7d27af6f6806b00668ba6715
#
_entry.id   33ecd0fe7d27af6f6806b00668ba6715
#
_cell.length_a   1.000
_cell.length_b   1.000
_cell.length_c   1.000
_cell.angle_alpha   90.00
_cell.angle_beta   90.00
_cell.angle_gamma   90.00
#
_symmetry.space_group_name_H-M   'P 1'
#
loop_
_entity.id
_entity.type
_entity.pdbx_description
1 polymer ?
#
loop_
_entity_poly.entity_id
_entity_poly.type
_entity_poly.pdbx_seq_one_letter_code
_entity_poly.pdbx_strand_id
1 'polypeptide(L)'
;MKALGHVFKYGDNVDTDVIIPARYLNSSDPKELALHCMEDIDKEFVNKVSAGDIIVAEKNFGCGSSREHAPIAIKAAGVSCVIAETFARIFYRNSINIGLPIIECPQAAKEIEAGDEVEVDFDTGVITDVTKGTSYQGQAFPPFMQKIIKEGGLINYINAK
;
A
#
# COMPACT_ATOMS: atom_id res chain seq x y z
N MET A 1 15.83 1.14 -3.17
CA MET A 1 14.55 0.41 -3.28
C MET A 1 13.54 1.31 -3.94
N LYS A 2 12.93 0.84 -5.02
CA LYS A 2 12.00 1.64 -5.82
C LYS A 2 10.77 0.83 -6.21
N ALA A 3 9.64 1.52 -6.44
CA ALA A 3 8.42 0.95 -7.00
C ALA A 3 8.05 1.71 -8.26
N LEU A 4 7.49 1.01 -9.25
CA LEU A 4 6.99 1.60 -10.50
C LEU A 4 5.74 0.85 -10.92
N GLY A 5 4.65 1.55 -11.11
CA GLY A 5 3.39 0.93 -11.51
C GLY A 5 2.31 1.94 -11.81
N HIS A 6 1.15 1.45 -12.23
CA HIS A 6 -0.03 2.26 -12.49
C HIS A 6 -0.87 2.44 -11.23
N VAL A 7 -1.61 3.53 -11.16
CA VAL A 7 -2.32 3.96 -9.95
C VAL A 7 -3.77 3.53 -9.94
N PHE A 8 -4.19 2.96 -8.81
CA PHE A 8 -5.61 2.83 -8.41
C PHE A 8 -5.86 3.89 -7.35
N LYS A 9 -6.82 4.79 -7.60
CA LYS A 9 -7.08 5.93 -6.72
C LYS A 9 -8.36 5.77 -5.93
N TYR A 10 -8.30 6.04 -4.63
CA TYR A 10 -9.42 5.98 -3.70
C TYR A 10 -9.46 7.25 -2.84
N GLY A 11 -10.56 7.46 -2.12
CA GLY A 11 -10.78 8.67 -1.32
C GLY A 11 -10.36 8.55 0.14
N ASP A 12 -11.06 9.29 0.99
CA ASP A 12 -10.84 9.31 2.44
C ASP A 12 -11.40 8.05 3.11
N ASN A 13 -10.83 7.72 4.27
CA ASN A 13 -11.37 6.71 5.20
C ASN A 13 -11.62 5.35 4.54
N VAL A 14 -10.66 4.90 3.74
CA VAL A 14 -10.67 3.52 3.24
C VAL A 14 -10.35 2.60 4.42
N ASP A 15 -11.36 2.03 5.06
CA ASP A 15 -11.19 1.25 6.26
C ASP A 15 -10.82 -0.22 5.97
N THR A 16 -10.41 -0.94 7.00
CA THR A 16 -9.95 -2.31 6.85
C THR A 16 -11.05 -3.27 6.40
N ASP A 17 -12.33 -3.01 6.73
CA ASP A 17 -13.46 -3.79 6.22
C ASP A 17 -13.67 -3.60 4.72
N VAL A 18 -13.34 -2.42 4.21
CA VAL A 18 -13.41 -2.13 2.76
C VAL A 18 -12.24 -2.80 2.04
N ILE A 19 -11.07 -2.79 2.64
CA ILE A 19 -9.87 -3.42 2.06
C ILE A 19 -10.05 -4.94 1.98
N ILE A 20 -10.47 -5.56 3.07
CA ILE A 20 -10.80 -6.98 3.11
C ILE A 20 -12.02 -7.20 4.02
N PRO A 21 -13.18 -7.57 3.44
CA PRO A 21 -14.40 -7.75 4.21
C PRO A 21 -14.30 -8.83 5.29
N ALA A 22 -15.00 -8.63 6.41
CA ALA A 22 -14.97 -9.54 7.54
C ALA A 22 -15.34 -10.96 7.19
N ARG A 23 -16.17 -11.17 6.17
CA ARG A 23 -16.60 -12.50 5.72
C ARG A 23 -15.46 -13.37 5.19
N TYR A 24 -14.29 -12.78 4.92
CA TYR A 24 -13.11 -13.49 4.42
C TYR A 24 -12.02 -13.69 5.47
N LEU A 25 -12.24 -13.27 6.72
CA LEU A 25 -11.22 -13.31 7.76
C LEU A 25 -11.02 -14.69 8.40
N ASN A 26 -11.81 -15.67 8.02
CA ASN A 26 -11.62 -17.05 8.46
C ASN A 26 -10.45 -17.75 7.75
N SER A 27 -9.86 -17.10 6.76
CA SER A 27 -8.64 -17.55 6.08
C SER A 27 -7.49 -16.61 6.38
N SER A 28 -6.28 -17.15 6.52
CA SER A 28 -5.04 -16.38 6.60
C SER A 28 -4.17 -16.60 5.35
N ASP A 29 -4.66 -17.31 4.34
CA ASP A 29 -3.92 -17.54 3.10
C ASP A 29 -3.85 -16.23 2.31
N PRO A 30 -2.64 -15.67 2.09
CA PRO A 30 -2.50 -14.43 1.33
C PRO A 30 -3.11 -14.48 -0.07
N LYS A 31 -3.01 -15.61 -0.75
CA LYS A 31 -3.57 -15.77 -2.10
C LYS A 31 -5.09 -15.68 -2.10
N GLU A 32 -5.74 -16.27 -1.10
CA GLU A 32 -7.18 -16.21 -0.97
C GLU A 32 -7.65 -14.80 -0.61
N LEU A 33 -6.95 -14.14 0.32
CA LEU A 33 -7.25 -12.75 0.68
C LEU A 33 -7.10 -11.82 -0.52
N ALA A 34 -6.09 -12.04 -1.36
CA ALA A 34 -5.84 -11.22 -2.55
C ALA A 34 -7.01 -11.27 -3.53
N LEU A 35 -7.70 -12.39 -3.64
CA LEU A 35 -8.84 -12.54 -4.55
C LEU A 35 -10.02 -11.63 -4.18
N HIS A 36 -10.09 -11.18 -2.95
CA HIS A 36 -11.19 -10.37 -2.43
C HIS A 36 -10.75 -8.97 -2.01
N CYS A 37 -9.50 -8.61 -2.31
CA CYS A 37 -8.95 -7.31 -1.94
C CYS A 37 -9.74 -6.18 -2.61
N MET A 38 -10.18 -5.20 -1.83
CA MET A 38 -10.94 -4.02 -2.29
C MET A 38 -12.31 -4.36 -2.90
N GLU A 39 -12.81 -5.58 -2.72
CA GLU A 39 -14.02 -6.06 -3.39
C GLU A 39 -15.25 -5.19 -3.15
N ASP A 40 -15.43 -4.67 -1.93
CA ASP A 40 -16.62 -3.89 -1.58
C ASP A 40 -16.57 -2.44 -2.07
N ILE A 41 -15.39 -1.93 -2.43
CA ILE A 41 -15.24 -0.56 -2.95
C ILE A 41 -14.95 -0.52 -4.45
N ASP A 42 -14.29 -1.56 -4.97
CA ASP A 42 -13.90 -1.63 -6.38
C ASP A 42 -13.81 -3.09 -6.82
N LYS A 43 -14.91 -3.61 -7.36
CA LYS A 43 -15.00 -5.00 -7.79
C LYS A 43 -14.01 -5.36 -8.88
N GLU A 44 -13.59 -4.37 -9.68
CA GLU A 44 -12.69 -4.59 -10.80
C GLU A 44 -11.22 -4.58 -10.39
N PHE A 45 -10.91 -4.16 -9.15
CA PHE A 45 -9.53 -4.05 -8.70
C PHE A 45 -8.75 -5.34 -8.92
N VAL A 46 -9.28 -6.48 -8.46
CA VAL A 46 -8.59 -7.77 -8.56
C VAL A 46 -8.42 -8.25 -9.98
N ASN A 47 -9.26 -7.79 -10.91
CA ASN A 47 -9.18 -8.13 -12.33
C ASN A 47 -8.21 -7.25 -13.10
N LYS A 48 -7.93 -6.04 -12.61
CA LYS A 48 -7.13 -5.03 -13.31
C LYS A 48 -5.74 -4.84 -12.70
N VAL A 49 -5.56 -5.19 -11.43
CA VAL A 49 -4.28 -4.99 -10.75
C VAL A 49 -3.20 -5.88 -11.36
N SER A 50 -2.03 -5.31 -11.58
CA SER A 50 -0.83 -6.03 -12.03
C SER A 50 0.27 -5.90 -10.98
N ALA A 51 1.19 -6.84 -10.97
CA ALA A 51 2.33 -6.79 -10.04
C ALA A 51 3.10 -5.47 -10.24
N GLY A 52 3.32 -4.77 -9.14
CA GLY A 52 4.00 -3.48 -9.16
C GLY A 52 3.06 -2.28 -9.10
N ASP A 53 1.77 -2.46 -9.31
CA ASP A 53 0.82 -1.34 -9.27
C ASP A 53 0.77 -0.67 -7.89
N ILE A 54 0.25 0.56 -7.86
CA ILE A 54 0.30 1.43 -6.69
C ILE A 54 -1.12 1.87 -6.33
N ILE A 55 -1.43 1.85 -5.04
CA ILE A 55 -2.68 2.45 -4.53
C ILE A 55 -2.36 3.87 -4.05
N VAL A 56 -3.17 4.84 -4.46
CA VAL A 56 -3.12 6.22 -3.98
C VAL A 56 -4.46 6.56 -3.35
N ALA A 57 -4.44 7.05 -2.12
CA ALA A 57 -5.64 7.40 -1.39
C ALA A 57 -5.44 8.71 -0.62
N GLU A 58 -6.48 9.18 0.03
CA GLU A 58 -6.43 10.46 0.72
C GLU A 58 -6.21 10.25 2.23
N LYS A 59 -7.13 10.74 3.09
CA LYS A 59 -6.91 10.73 4.54
C LYS A 59 -7.30 9.42 5.18
N ASN A 60 -6.56 9.05 6.22
CA ASN A 60 -6.92 8.00 7.17
C ASN A 60 -7.10 6.62 6.51
N PHE A 61 -6.19 6.27 5.61
CA PHE A 61 -6.20 4.96 4.93
C PHE A 61 -5.91 3.85 5.94
N GLY A 62 -6.72 2.80 5.89
CA GLY A 62 -6.56 1.66 6.80
C GLY A 62 -7.20 1.85 8.18
N CYS A 63 -8.12 2.82 8.32
CA CYS A 63 -8.84 3.04 9.56
C CYS A 63 -9.75 1.85 9.92
N GLY A 64 -10.34 1.90 11.11
CA GLY A 64 -11.22 0.83 11.59
C GLY A 64 -10.47 -0.21 12.41
N SER A 65 -10.78 -1.49 12.23
CA SER A 65 -10.20 -2.56 13.02
C SER A 65 -8.73 -2.81 12.70
N SER A 66 -7.96 -3.22 13.69
CA SER A 66 -6.51 -3.50 13.55
C SER A 66 -6.26 -4.86 12.91
N ARG A 67 -6.69 -5.04 11.66
CA ARG A 67 -6.58 -6.32 10.96
C ARG A 67 -5.30 -6.39 10.15
N GLU A 68 -4.46 -7.37 10.50
CA GLU A 68 -3.25 -7.66 9.70
C GLU A 68 -3.61 -8.18 8.30
N HIS A 69 -4.81 -8.74 8.14
CA HIS A 69 -5.30 -9.24 6.85
C HIS A 69 -5.35 -8.16 5.77
N ALA A 70 -5.62 -6.90 6.16
CA ALA A 70 -5.73 -5.80 5.20
C ALA A 70 -4.42 -5.54 4.44
N PRO A 71 -3.28 -5.27 5.10
CA PRO A 71 -2.04 -5.08 4.35
C PRO A 71 -1.56 -6.36 3.66
N ILE A 72 -1.84 -7.53 4.23
CA ILE A 72 -1.51 -8.81 3.60
C ILE A 72 -2.27 -8.96 2.27
N ALA A 73 -3.57 -8.65 2.25
CA ALA A 73 -4.38 -8.73 1.04
C ALA A 73 -3.86 -7.78 -0.05
N ILE A 74 -3.52 -6.56 0.31
CA ILE A 74 -2.97 -5.56 -0.63
C ILE A 74 -1.65 -6.05 -1.22
N LYS A 75 -0.74 -6.49 -0.38
CA LYS A 75 0.57 -6.98 -0.83
C LYS A 75 0.43 -8.21 -1.73
N ALA A 76 -0.40 -9.18 -1.34
CA ALA A 76 -0.60 -10.40 -2.09
C ALA A 76 -1.30 -10.15 -3.43
N ALA A 77 -2.09 -9.09 -3.56
CA ALA A 77 -2.71 -8.69 -4.82
C ALA A 77 -1.69 -8.15 -5.84
N GLY A 78 -0.46 -7.88 -5.42
CA GLY A 78 0.62 -7.42 -6.30
C GLY A 78 0.96 -5.95 -6.14
N VAL A 79 0.30 -5.23 -5.24
CA VAL A 79 0.57 -3.81 -5.01
C VAL A 79 1.96 -3.63 -4.43
N SER A 80 2.75 -2.76 -5.05
CA SER A 80 4.14 -2.50 -4.63
C SER A 80 4.26 -1.40 -3.59
N CYS A 81 3.26 -0.51 -3.49
CA CYS A 81 3.30 0.63 -2.60
C CYS A 81 1.91 1.22 -2.42
N VAL A 82 1.64 1.76 -1.23
CA VAL A 82 0.45 2.58 -0.98
C VAL A 82 0.91 3.99 -0.64
N ILE A 83 0.38 4.97 -1.37
CA ILE A 83 0.61 6.40 -1.11
C ILE A 83 -0.70 6.97 -0.57
N ALA A 84 -0.65 7.67 0.55
CA ALA A 84 -1.83 8.32 1.09
C ALA A 84 -1.47 9.66 1.71
N GLU A 85 -2.48 10.51 1.90
CA GLU A 85 -2.30 11.75 2.63
C GLU A 85 -1.94 11.45 4.09
N THR A 86 -2.70 10.55 4.73
CA THR A 86 -2.39 9.99 6.05
C THR A 86 -2.81 8.53 6.15
N PHE A 87 -2.19 7.80 7.07
CA PHE A 87 -2.56 6.41 7.40
C PHE A 87 -3.01 6.32 8.84
N ALA A 88 -3.95 5.40 9.10
CA ALA A 88 -4.24 4.99 10.48
C ALA A 88 -2.98 4.35 11.07
N ARG A 89 -2.68 4.68 12.35
CA ARG A 89 -1.43 4.27 13.01
C ARG A 89 -1.22 2.75 12.98
N ILE A 90 -2.25 1.98 13.30
CA ILE A 90 -2.13 0.52 13.38
C ILE A 90 -1.91 -0.07 12.00
N PHE A 91 -2.62 0.44 10.98
CA PHE A 91 -2.41 0.01 9.60
C PHE A 91 -0.98 0.30 9.13
N TYR A 92 -0.44 1.47 9.46
CA TYR A 92 0.94 1.83 9.13
C TYR A 92 1.92 0.80 9.72
N ARG A 93 1.77 0.52 11.02
CA ARG A 93 2.63 -0.45 11.71
C ARG A 93 2.51 -1.85 11.09
N ASN A 94 1.29 -2.33 10.88
CA ASN A 94 1.07 -3.66 10.33
C ASN A 94 1.64 -3.78 8.92
N SER A 95 1.52 -2.74 8.11
CA SER A 95 2.06 -2.72 6.74
C SER A 95 3.58 -2.88 6.74
N ILE A 96 4.29 -2.12 7.57
CA ILE A 96 5.75 -2.24 7.68
C ILE A 96 6.13 -3.65 8.15
N ASN A 97 5.43 -4.18 9.15
CA ASN A 97 5.74 -5.49 9.72
C ASN A 97 5.60 -6.63 8.71
N ILE A 98 4.69 -6.51 7.74
CA ILE A 98 4.52 -7.55 6.71
C ILE A 98 5.25 -7.23 5.40
N GLY A 99 5.98 -6.14 5.37
CA GLY A 99 6.78 -5.76 4.21
C GLY A 99 6.02 -5.06 3.08
N LEU A 100 4.88 -4.43 3.37
CA LEU A 100 4.17 -3.58 2.41
C LEU A 100 4.69 -2.16 2.53
N PRO A 101 5.39 -1.62 1.50
CA PRO A 101 5.84 -0.24 1.54
C PRO A 101 4.66 0.74 1.51
N ILE A 102 4.69 1.72 2.40
CA ILE A 102 3.69 2.80 2.44
C ILE A 102 4.37 4.13 2.68
N ILE A 103 3.82 5.20 2.12
CA ILE A 103 4.42 6.52 2.24
C ILE A 103 3.33 7.59 2.34
N GLU A 104 3.48 8.52 3.28
CA GLU A 104 2.58 9.65 3.42
C GLU A 104 3.08 10.83 2.60
N CYS A 105 2.24 11.34 1.72
CA CYS A 105 2.53 12.54 0.95
C CYS A 105 1.22 13.21 0.54
N PRO A 106 0.76 14.22 1.30
CA PRO A 106 -0.52 14.87 1.02
C PRO A 106 -0.63 15.44 -0.40
N GLN A 107 0.43 16.06 -0.90
CA GLN A 107 0.41 16.65 -2.23
C GLN A 107 0.28 15.59 -3.33
N ALA A 108 1.07 14.53 -3.24
CA ALA A 108 0.98 13.42 -4.19
C ALA A 108 -0.39 12.75 -4.15
N ALA A 109 -0.94 12.55 -2.96
CA ALA A 109 -2.25 11.94 -2.78
C ALA A 109 -3.37 12.74 -3.46
N LYS A 110 -3.26 14.05 -3.50
CA LYS A 110 -4.26 14.92 -4.13
C LYS A 110 -4.10 15.02 -5.64
N GLU A 111 -2.88 15.06 -6.14
CA GLU A 111 -2.59 15.40 -7.54
C GLU A 111 -2.44 14.20 -8.46
N ILE A 112 -1.99 13.07 -7.95
CA ILE A 112 -1.88 11.85 -8.75
C ILE A 112 -3.29 11.33 -9.08
N GLU A 113 -3.49 10.95 -10.33
CA GLU A 113 -4.78 10.46 -10.81
C GLU A 113 -4.76 8.96 -11.10
N ALA A 114 -5.96 8.35 -11.10
CA ALA A 114 -6.11 6.95 -11.45
C ALA A 114 -5.57 6.69 -12.86
N GLY A 115 -4.80 5.60 -13.01
CA GLY A 115 -4.19 5.24 -14.28
C GLY A 115 -2.84 5.88 -14.56
N ASP A 116 -2.41 6.88 -13.79
CA ASP A 116 -1.08 7.46 -13.95
C ASP A 116 0.00 6.39 -13.66
N GLU A 117 1.12 6.51 -14.37
CA GLU A 117 2.31 5.72 -14.05
C GLU A 117 3.16 6.49 -13.06
N VAL A 118 3.47 5.86 -11.93
CA VAL A 118 4.17 6.51 -10.81
C VAL A 118 5.36 5.68 -10.38
N GLU A 119 6.48 6.36 -10.11
CA GLU A 119 7.69 5.77 -9.53
C GLU A 119 7.90 6.32 -8.12
N VAL A 120 8.23 5.45 -7.18
CA VAL A 120 8.54 5.84 -5.80
C VAL A 120 9.95 5.38 -5.46
N ASP A 121 10.79 6.31 -5.01
CA ASP A 121 12.12 6.01 -4.48
C ASP A 121 12.05 6.06 -2.95
N PHE A 122 12.12 4.91 -2.31
CA PHE A 122 11.99 4.82 -0.85
C PHE A 122 13.24 5.30 -0.11
N ASP A 123 14.38 5.36 -0.78
CA ASP A 123 15.62 5.83 -0.17
C ASP A 123 15.62 7.36 0.03
N THR A 124 14.98 8.07 -0.88
CA THR A 124 14.89 9.54 -0.84
C THR A 124 13.51 10.06 -0.49
N GLY A 125 12.47 9.24 -0.63
CA GLY A 125 11.08 9.64 -0.46
C GLY A 125 10.49 10.37 -1.66
N VAL A 126 11.20 10.43 -2.78
CA VAL A 126 10.72 11.12 -3.97
C VAL A 126 9.69 10.26 -4.72
N ILE A 127 8.54 10.86 -5.00
CA ILE A 127 7.46 10.26 -5.78
C ILE A 127 7.39 11.01 -7.10
N THR A 128 7.51 10.30 -8.21
CA THR A 128 7.46 10.89 -9.56
C THR A 128 6.24 10.38 -10.30
N ASP A 129 5.36 11.29 -10.72
CA ASP A 129 4.27 10.97 -11.65
C ASP A 129 4.83 11.04 -13.05
N VAL A 130 5.16 9.89 -13.60
CA VAL A 130 5.79 9.78 -14.92
C VAL A 130 4.86 10.28 -16.01
N THR A 131 3.57 10.00 -15.89
CA THR A 131 2.55 10.41 -16.87
C THR A 131 2.46 11.93 -16.97
N LYS A 132 2.51 12.64 -15.84
CA LYS A 132 2.39 14.10 -15.80
C LYS A 132 3.74 14.82 -15.81
N GLY A 133 4.82 14.11 -15.52
CA GLY A 133 6.15 14.73 -15.40
C GLY A 133 6.32 15.57 -14.13
N THR A 134 5.57 15.27 -13.07
CA THR A 134 5.64 15.98 -11.81
C THR A 134 6.31 15.11 -10.73
N SER A 135 6.89 15.78 -9.73
CA SER A 135 7.55 15.09 -8.60
C SER A 135 7.08 15.67 -7.28
N TYR A 136 7.07 14.81 -6.26
CA TYR A 136 6.65 15.16 -4.90
C TYR A 136 7.65 14.61 -3.90
N GLN A 137 7.81 15.29 -2.77
CA GLN A 137 8.68 14.84 -1.69
C GLN A 137 7.85 14.25 -0.57
N GLY A 138 7.88 12.92 -0.46
CA GLY A 138 7.35 12.22 0.70
C GLY A 138 8.44 12.03 1.75
N GLN A 139 8.10 11.34 2.84
CA GLN A 139 9.05 11.06 3.90
C GLN A 139 9.82 9.77 3.60
N ALA A 140 11.14 9.85 3.51
CA ALA A 140 11.98 8.68 3.31
C ALA A 140 11.91 7.75 4.53
N PHE A 141 12.01 6.44 4.30
CA PHE A 141 12.06 5.49 5.39
C PHE A 141 13.42 5.54 6.10
N PRO A 142 13.44 5.43 7.44
CA PRO A 142 14.70 5.17 8.15
C PRO A 142 15.34 3.87 7.65
N PRO A 143 16.68 3.74 7.69
CA PRO A 143 17.36 2.55 7.17
C PRO A 143 16.87 1.23 7.76
N PHE A 144 16.51 1.18 9.04
CA PHE A 144 16.03 -0.06 9.66
C PHE A 144 14.66 -0.48 9.09
N MET A 145 13.79 0.46 8.76
CA MET A 145 12.49 0.17 8.14
C MET A 145 12.67 -0.35 6.72
N GLN A 146 13.61 0.22 5.97
CA GLN A 146 13.93 -0.27 4.63
C GLN A 146 14.40 -1.72 4.66
N LYS A 147 15.22 -2.08 5.65
CA LYS A 147 15.69 -3.46 5.82
C LYS A 147 14.55 -4.42 6.13
N ILE A 148 13.64 -4.03 7.01
CA ILE A 148 12.45 -4.84 7.32
C ILE A 148 11.63 -5.12 6.06
N ILE A 149 11.37 -4.08 5.26
CA ILE A 149 10.60 -4.20 4.03
C ILE A 149 11.31 -5.07 3.00
N LYS A 150 12.62 -4.88 2.83
CA LYS A 150 13.42 -5.67 1.88
C LYS A 150 13.41 -7.16 2.20
N GLU A 151 13.39 -7.52 3.49
CA GLU A 151 13.33 -8.92 3.92
C GLU A 151 11.91 -9.50 3.82
N GLY A 152 10.92 -8.70 3.47
CA GLY A 152 9.53 -9.14 3.35
C GLY A 152 8.74 -9.08 4.64
N GLY A 153 9.22 -8.35 5.64
CA GLY A 153 8.54 -8.13 6.90
C GLY A 153 9.41 -8.36 8.12
N LEU A 154 8.87 -8.07 9.30
CA LEU A 154 9.60 -8.10 10.56
C LEU A 154 10.11 -9.51 10.91
N ILE A 155 9.29 -10.53 10.74
CA ILE A 155 9.68 -11.91 11.08
C ILE A 155 10.86 -12.36 10.23
N ASN A 156 10.79 -12.12 8.91
CA ASN A 156 11.88 -12.46 8.01
C ASN A 156 13.16 -11.66 8.32
N TYR A 157 13.01 -10.40 8.69
CA TYR A 157 14.13 -9.55 9.10
C TYR A 157 14.84 -10.10 10.33
N ILE A 158 14.08 -10.53 11.34
CA ILE A 158 14.65 -11.14 12.56
C ILE A 158 15.37 -12.44 12.22
N ASN A 159 14.78 -13.27 11.38
CA ASN A 159 15.35 -14.58 11.02
C ASN A 159 16.62 -14.46 10.13
N ALA A 160 16.78 -13.34 9.45
CA ALA A 160 17.94 -13.10 8.59
C ALA A 160 19.20 -12.65 9.36
N LYS A 161 19.06 -12.35 10.64
CA LYS A 161 20.19 -11.92 11.50
C LYS A 161 21.04 -13.08 11.98
#